data_1babd3387e6fb1dd81c582960a9250f5
#
_entry.id   1babd3387e6fb1dd81c582960a9250f5
#
_cell.length_a   1.000
_cell.length_b   1.000
_cell.length_c   1.000
_cell.angle_alpha   90.00
_cell.angle_beta   90.00
_cell.angle_gamma   90.00
#
_symmetry.space_group_name_H-M   'P 1'
#
loop_
_entity.id
_entity.type
_entity.pdbx_description
1 polymer ?
#
loop_
_entity_poly.entity_id
_entity_poly.type
_entity_poly.pdbx_seq_one_letter_code
_entity_poly.pdbx_strand_id
1 'polypeptide(L)'
;MKVRFRVCSTDMDLRVDITLAGCLADAAREAIRPHFRTPLDPERKGDASPVTVADRAAEEAMRAILNEAAPQDGIVGEEFGTSEGLSGRQWVLDPIDGTVGFLAGRPIFGTLIALLVEGFPVLGVIDQPILGERWLGVTGQQTTLNGKPVHTRRCRELNGAVLATTGPHYFDDHQGEHFMALAARTDHKRMVMGGDCYNYAMLASGHVDIVCEAGLKLYDFAALVPVVEGAGGSMSDWNGDPLHADSDGHVIALGDPARLDDVVEALACTH
;
A
#
# COMPACT_ATOMS: atom_id res chain seq x y z
N MET A 1 17.66 23.25 -0.87
CA MET A 1 18.50 22.43 -1.77
C MET A 1 17.92 21.02 -1.68
N LYS A 2 16.95 20.69 -2.57
CA LYS A 2 16.25 19.38 -2.55
C LYS A 2 17.25 18.31 -3.00
N VAL A 3 17.68 17.48 -2.08
CA VAL A 3 18.49 16.29 -2.39
C VAL A 3 17.54 15.29 -3.03
N ARG A 4 17.60 15.17 -4.36
CA ARG A 4 16.97 14.06 -5.07
C ARG A 4 17.82 12.82 -4.80
N PHE A 5 17.43 12.02 -3.84
CA PHE A 5 17.92 10.65 -3.73
C PHE A 5 17.41 9.87 -4.94
N ARG A 6 18.22 9.85 -6.00
CA ARG A 6 18.07 8.85 -7.05
C ARG A 6 18.70 7.58 -6.49
N VAL A 7 17.87 6.59 -6.11
CA VAL A 7 18.34 5.21 -6.15
C VAL A 7 18.85 5.02 -7.58
N CYS A 8 20.14 4.77 -7.72
CA CYS A 8 20.77 4.62 -9.02
C CYS A 8 20.16 3.37 -9.68
N SER A 9 19.17 3.55 -10.54
CA SER A 9 18.43 2.49 -11.23
C SER A 9 19.26 1.89 -12.38
N THR A 10 20.56 1.67 -12.16
CA THR A 10 21.40 0.98 -13.11
C THR A 10 21.42 -0.52 -12.78
N ASP A 11 20.63 -1.27 -13.54
CA ASP A 11 20.74 -2.72 -13.74
C ASP A 11 20.40 -3.64 -12.56
N MET A 12 19.41 -3.34 -11.72
CA MET A 12 18.86 -4.34 -10.82
C MET A 12 17.93 -5.27 -11.61
N ASP A 13 18.38 -6.51 -11.82
CA ASP A 13 17.55 -7.53 -12.46
C ASP A 13 16.57 -8.13 -11.44
N LEU A 14 15.35 -7.60 -11.38
CA LEU A 14 14.29 -8.03 -10.48
C LEU A 14 13.40 -9.16 -11.03
N ARG A 15 13.77 -9.82 -12.13
CA ARG A 15 12.92 -10.87 -12.75
C ARG A 15 12.67 -12.05 -11.82
N VAL A 16 13.67 -12.44 -11.05
CA VAL A 16 13.53 -13.51 -10.04
C VAL A 16 12.59 -13.06 -8.92
N ASP A 17 12.76 -11.82 -8.45
CA ASP A 17 11.94 -11.24 -7.38
C ASP A 17 10.48 -11.06 -7.79
N ILE A 18 10.23 -10.65 -9.03
CA ILE A 18 8.87 -10.58 -9.59
C ILE A 18 8.20 -11.96 -9.58
N THR A 19 8.94 -12.99 -9.97
CA THR A 19 8.43 -14.37 -9.94
C THR A 19 8.16 -14.82 -8.50
N LEU A 20 9.10 -14.54 -7.60
CA LEU A 20 8.98 -14.87 -6.18
C LEU A 20 7.78 -14.15 -5.55
N ALA A 21 7.61 -12.85 -5.77
CA ALA A 21 6.46 -12.08 -5.30
C ALA A 21 5.13 -12.67 -5.82
N GLY A 22 5.11 -13.16 -7.05
CA GLY A 22 3.97 -13.89 -7.60
C GLY A 22 3.66 -15.17 -6.83
N CYS A 23 4.68 -15.97 -6.49
CA CYS A 23 4.52 -17.19 -5.69
C CYS A 23 4.02 -16.88 -4.27
N LEU A 24 4.55 -15.81 -3.64
CA LEU A 24 4.09 -15.37 -2.32
C LEU A 24 2.59 -15.00 -2.35
N ALA A 25 2.18 -14.20 -3.33
CA ALA A 25 0.79 -13.79 -3.48
C ALA A 25 -0.14 -14.98 -3.77
N ASP A 26 0.31 -15.98 -4.53
CA ASP A 26 -0.47 -17.21 -4.78
C ASP A 26 -0.65 -18.01 -3.49
N ALA A 27 0.41 -18.18 -2.69
CA ALA A 27 0.35 -18.89 -1.41
C ALA A 27 -0.56 -18.17 -0.41
N ALA A 28 -0.45 -16.84 -0.29
CA ALA A 28 -1.35 -16.05 0.55
C ALA A 28 -2.82 -16.20 0.10
N ARG A 29 -3.08 -16.13 -1.20
CA ARG A 29 -4.41 -16.29 -1.80
C ARG A 29 -5.03 -17.64 -1.45
N GLU A 30 -4.27 -18.73 -1.51
CA GLU A 30 -4.72 -20.07 -1.15
C GLU A 30 -5.06 -20.17 0.34
N ALA A 31 -4.28 -19.51 1.20
CA ALA A 31 -4.52 -19.50 2.65
C ALA A 31 -5.75 -18.65 3.02
N ILE A 32 -5.98 -17.50 2.35
CA ILE A 32 -7.03 -16.54 2.71
C ILE A 32 -8.41 -16.94 2.20
N ARG A 33 -8.53 -17.38 0.94
CA ARG A 33 -9.82 -17.60 0.27
C ARG A 33 -10.79 -18.53 1.02
N PRO A 34 -10.36 -19.64 1.66
CA PRO A 34 -11.26 -20.52 2.38
C PRO A 34 -11.95 -19.87 3.58
N HIS A 35 -11.38 -18.78 4.10
CA HIS A 35 -11.87 -18.09 5.29
C HIS A 35 -12.81 -16.92 4.99
N PHE A 36 -12.85 -16.43 3.73
CA PHE A 36 -13.69 -15.29 3.38
C PHE A 36 -15.18 -15.62 3.50
N ARG A 37 -15.91 -14.77 4.22
CA ARG A 37 -17.35 -14.93 4.52
C ARG A 37 -17.70 -16.23 5.25
N THR A 38 -16.77 -16.75 6.02
CA THR A 38 -17.02 -17.84 6.97
C THR A 38 -17.13 -17.27 8.39
N PRO A 39 -17.77 -17.97 9.32
CA PRO A 39 -17.72 -17.58 10.73
C PRO A 39 -16.27 -17.60 11.23
N LEU A 40 -15.74 -16.44 11.57
CA LEU A 40 -14.42 -16.26 12.17
C LEU A 40 -14.59 -15.66 13.55
N ASP A 41 -13.78 -16.09 14.51
CA ASP A 41 -13.66 -15.47 15.82
C ASP A 41 -12.34 -14.67 15.82
N PRO A 42 -12.39 -13.34 15.54
CA PRO A 42 -11.19 -12.55 15.46
C PRO A 42 -10.58 -12.34 16.85
N GLU A 43 -9.28 -12.56 16.94
CA GLU A 43 -8.51 -12.16 18.10
C GLU A 43 -8.22 -10.65 18.01
N ARG A 44 -7.92 -10.02 19.15
CA ARG A 44 -7.46 -8.62 19.18
C ARG A 44 -5.96 -8.59 19.41
N LYS A 45 -5.25 -7.85 18.57
CA LYS A 45 -3.82 -7.53 18.76
C LYS A 45 -3.62 -6.60 19.96
N GLY A 46 -2.38 -6.34 20.33
CA GLY A 46 -2.03 -5.44 21.43
C GLY A 46 -2.49 -3.99 21.22
N ASP A 47 -2.66 -3.56 19.97
CA ASP A 47 -3.21 -2.27 19.55
C ASP A 47 -4.74 -2.26 19.36
N ALA A 48 -5.41 -3.35 19.76
CA ALA A 48 -6.83 -3.62 19.62
C ALA A 48 -7.33 -3.85 18.17
N SER A 49 -6.46 -3.92 17.16
CA SER A 49 -6.83 -4.30 15.80
C SER A 49 -7.22 -5.79 15.74
N PRO A 50 -8.15 -6.17 14.84
CA PRO A 50 -8.51 -7.57 14.65
C PRO A 50 -7.41 -8.32 13.90
N VAL A 51 -7.24 -9.61 14.23
CA VAL A 51 -6.43 -10.57 13.49
C VAL A 51 -7.19 -11.87 13.37
N THR A 52 -7.04 -12.56 12.27
CA THR A 52 -7.70 -13.85 12.05
C THR A 52 -6.69 -14.96 11.83
N VAL A 53 -7.17 -16.18 11.87
CA VAL A 53 -6.36 -17.35 11.49
C VAL A 53 -5.89 -17.26 10.05
N ALA A 54 -6.62 -16.54 9.18
CA ALA A 54 -6.27 -16.36 7.77
C ALA A 54 -5.03 -15.49 7.60
N ASP A 55 -4.93 -14.39 8.37
CA ASP A 55 -3.77 -13.49 8.38
C ASP A 55 -2.49 -14.27 8.70
N ARG A 56 -2.52 -14.98 9.82
CA ARG A 56 -1.35 -15.76 10.28
C ARG A 56 -0.97 -16.88 9.31
N ALA A 57 -1.96 -17.63 8.81
CA ALA A 57 -1.70 -18.70 7.86
C ALA A 57 -1.09 -18.19 6.55
N ALA A 58 -1.53 -17.04 6.08
CA ALA A 58 -1.01 -16.42 4.87
C ALA A 58 0.43 -15.93 5.08
N GLU A 59 0.74 -15.23 6.18
CA GLU A 59 2.11 -14.80 6.45
C GLU A 59 3.06 -15.97 6.65
N GLU A 60 2.63 -17.03 7.38
CA GLU A 60 3.42 -18.23 7.56
C GLU A 60 3.76 -18.91 6.23
N ALA A 61 2.78 -19.01 5.31
CA ALA A 61 3.00 -19.56 3.98
C ALA A 61 4.00 -18.75 3.16
N MET A 62 3.88 -17.41 3.19
CA MET A 62 4.81 -16.51 2.50
C MET A 62 6.23 -16.61 3.08
N ARG A 63 6.36 -16.61 4.40
CA ARG A 63 7.66 -16.74 5.10
C ARG A 63 8.35 -18.07 4.79
N ALA A 64 7.61 -19.16 4.70
CA ALA A 64 8.16 -20.47 4.35
C ALA A 64 8.83 -20.43 2.97
N ILE A 65 8.20 -19.82 1.98
CA ILE A 65 8.75 -19.64 0.63
C ILE A 65 9.99 -18.74 0.66
N LEU A 66 9.94 -17.60 1.38
CA LEU A 66 11.07 -16.68 1.47
C LEU A 66 12.28 -17.30 2.15
N ASN A 67 12.08 -18.06 3.22
CA ASN A 67 13.16 -18.76 3.92
C ASN A 67 13.89 -19.77 3.02
N GLU A 68 13.20 -20.37 2.04
CA GLU A 68 13.80 -21.29 1.07
C GLU A 68 14.45 -20.53 -0.11
N ALA A 69 13.73 -19.56 -0.70
CA ALA A 69 14.12 -18.92 -1.96
C ALA A 69 15.08 -17.73 -1.77
N ALA A 70 14.99 -17.01 -0.64
CA ALA A 70 15.76 -15.80 -0.35
C ALA A 70 16.28 -15.78 1.11
N PRO A 71 17.02 -16.81 1.58
CA PRO A 71 17.37 -16.99 3.00
C PRO A 71 18.31 -15.91 3.56
N GLN A 72 18.86 -15.04 2.72
CA GLN A 72 19.72 -13.94 3.14
C GLN A 72 18.97 -12.61 3.27
N ASP A 73 17.72 -12.55 2.75
CA ASP A 73 16.91 -11.33 2.81
C ASP A 73 16.21 -11.23 4.18
N GLY A 74 16.04 -10.00 4.66
CA GLY A 74 15.23 -9.73 5.84
C GLY A 74 13.73 -9.85 5.51
N ILE A 75 12.92 -10.05 6.55
CA ILE A 75 11.46 -10.07 6.43
C ILE A 75 10.88 -9.19 7.54
N VAL A 76 10.00 -8.27 7.17
CA VAL A 76 9.11 -7.53 8.08
C VAL A 76 7.69 -7.96 7.77
N GLY A 77 7.01 -8.53 8.74
CA GLY A 77 5.62 -8.92 8.59
C GLY A 77 4.75 -8.35 9.69
N GLU A 78 3.49 -8.14 9.38
CA GLU A 78 2.53 -7.59 10.33
C GLU A 78 2.29 -8.56 11.50
N GLU A 79 2.21 -9.87 11.24
CA GLU A 79 1.78 -10.89 12.21
C GLU A 79 2.93 -11.48 13.03
N PHE A 80 4.08 -11.72 12.39
CA PHE A 80 5.23 -12.37 13.04
C PHE A 80 6.44 -11.46 13.20
N GLY A 81 6.28 -10.14 12.91
CA GLY A 81 7.32 -9.13 13.13
C GLY A 81 8.53 -9.29 12.21
N THR A 82 9.69 -8.86 12.69
CA THR A 82 10.91 -8.75 11.89
C THR A 82 11.83 -9.96 12.07
N SER A 83 12.35 -10.46 10.94
CA SER A 83 13.49 -11.37 10.86
C SER A 83 14.61 -10.64 10.12
N GLU A 84 15.77 -10.50 10.77
CA GLU A 84 16.90 -9.80 10.19
C GLU A 84 17.52 -10.59 9.03
N GLY A 85 18.00 -9.87 8.00
CA GLY A 85 18.72 -10.42 6.86
C GLY A 85 20.15 -9.91 6.76
N LEU A 86 20.94 -10.47 5.84
CA LEU A 86 22.33 -10.10 5.61
C LEU A 86 22.59 -9.46 4.23
N SER A 87 21.60 -9.47 3.35
CA SER A 87 21.72 -9.03 1.95
C SER A 87 21.57 -7.51 1.75
N GLY A 88 21.04 -6.79 2.74
CA GLY A 88 20.59 -5.39 2.58
C GLY A 88 19.23 -5.29 1.87
N ARG A 89 18.59 -6.42 1.59
CA ARG A 89 17.25 -6.52 1.00
C ARG A 89 16.24 -6.96 2.07
N GLN A 90 15.01 -6.48 1.97
CA GLN A 90 13.97 -6.77 2.95
C GLN A 90 12.62 -6.96 2.27
N TRP A 91 11.99 -8.09 2.49
CA TRP A 91 10.61 -8.34 2.12
C TRP A 91 9.69 -7.80 3.21
N VAL A 92 8.64 -7.10 2.80
CA VAL A 92 7.64 -6.53 3.70
C VAL A 92 6.29 -7.11 3.34
N LEU A 93 5.60 -7.67 4.34
CA LEU A 93 4.40 -8.48 4.16
C LEU A 93 3.26 -7.96 5.03
N ASP A 94 2.12 -7.73 4.42
CA ASP A 94 0.83 -7.61 5.08
C ASP A 94 -0.11 -8.66 4.46
N PRO A 95 -0.49 -9.69 5.18
CA PRO A 95 -1.34 -10.77 4.66
C PRO A 95 -2.73 -10.30 4.25
N ILE A 96 -3.36 -9.46 5.10
CA ILE A 96 -4.74 -8.97 4.87
C ILE A 96 -4.82 -7.50 5.32
N ASP A 97 -4.27 -6.59 4.51
CA ASP A 97 -4.54 -5.17 4.71
C ASP A 97 -6.04 -4.89 4.51
N GLY A 98 -6.65 -4.26 5.50
CA GLY A 98 -8.10 -4.11 5.55
C GLY A 98 -8.82 -5.29 6.22
N THR A 99 -8.29 -5.84 7.32
CA THR A 99 -8.88 -6.94 8.09
C THR A 99 -10.34 -6.66 8.48
N VAL A 100 -10.69 -5.42 8.78
CA VAL A 100 -12.08 -5.02 9.07
C VAL A 100 -12.98 -5.24 7.84
N GLY A 101 -12.50 -4.89 6.66
CA GLY A 101 -13.18 -5.15 5.38
C GLY A 101 -13.37 -6.64 5.13
N PHE A 102 -12.32 -7.43 5.37
CA PHE A 102 -12.36 -8.89 5.26
C PHE A 102 -13.41 -9.51 6.19
N LEU A 103 -13.42 -9.15 7.47
CA LEU A 103 -14.39 -9.62 8.48
C LEU A 103 -15.82 -9.21 8.14
N ALA A 104 -16.00 -8.01 7.59
CA ALA A 104 -17.32 -7.53 7.12
C ALA A 104 -17.77 -8.20 5.81
N GLY A 105 -16.96 -9.09 5.21
CA GLY A 105 -17.26 -9.79 3.96
C GLY A 105 -17.24 -8.89 2.73
N ARG A 106 -16.51 -7.77 2.79
CA ARG A 106 -16.33 -6.82 1.69
C ARG A 106 -15.02 -7.13 0.96
N PRO A 107 -15.00 -7.35 -0.36
CA PRO A 107 -13.78 -7.68 -1.09
C PRO A 107 -12.98 -6.42 -1.45
N ILE A 108 -12.70 -5.57 -0.44
CA ILE A 108 -11.94 -4.32 -0.54
C ILE A 108 -10.70 -4.34 0.36
N PHE A 109 -10.20 -5.51 0.66
CA PHE A 109 -8.93 -5.79 1.35
C PHE A 109 -7.93 -6.37 0.34
N GLY A 110 -6.67 -6.50 0.72
CA GLY A 110 -5.66 -7.11 -0.14
C GLY A 110 -4.48 -7.67 0.63
N THR A 111 -3.69 -8.52 -0.02
CA THR A 111 -2.38 -8.91 0.44
C THR A 111 -1.36 -7.94 -0.14
N LEU A 112 -0.50 -7.39 0.72
CA LEU A 112 0.59 -6.51 0.33
C LEU A 112 1.93 -7.22 0.46
N ILE A 113 2.73 -7.15 -0.61
CA ILE A 113 4.07 -7.72 -0.66
C ILE A 113 4.99 -6.67 -1.27
N ALA A 114 6.02 -6.26 -0.53
CA ALA A 114 7.04 -5.36 -1.05
C ALA A 114 8.43 -5.96 -0.92
N LEU A 115 9.32 -5.54 -1.82
CA LEU A 115 10.76 -5.70 -1.67
C LEU A 115 11.38 -4.32 -1.52
N LEU A 116 12.14 -4.13 -0.44
CA LEU A 116 12.96 -2.97 -0.20
C LEU A 116 14.42 -3.29 -0.47
N VAL A 117 15.13 -2.31 -1.03
CA VAL A 117 16.59 -2.31 -1.16
C VAL A 117 17.10 -1.04 -0.50
N GLU A 118 18.00 -1.20 0.46
CA GLU A 118 18.54 -0.06 1.23
C GLU A 118 17.45 0.85 1.84
N GLY A 119 16.32 0.24 2.28
CA GLY A 119 15.21 0.94 2.92
C GLY A 119 14.19 1.58 1.94
N PHE A 120 14.39 1.46 0.63
CA PHE A 120 13.47 2.02 -0.37
C PHE A 120 12.67 0.91 -1.09
N PRO A 121 11.34 1.05 -1.23
CA PRO A 121 10.52 0.12 -1.98
C PRO A 121 10.89 0.09 -3.47
N VAL A 122 11.23 -1.09 -4.00
CA VAL A 122 11.59 -1.27 -5.42
C VAL A 122 10.64 -2.18 -6.19
N LEU A 123 9.89 -3.02 -5.47
CA LEU A 123 8.85 -3.89 -6.03
C LEU A 123 7.67 -3.90 -5.06
N GLY A 124 6.44 -3.90 -5.60
CA GLY A 124 5.22 -4.00 -4.82
C GLY A 124 4.14 -4.81 -5.52
N VAL A 125 3.40 -5.58 -4.73
CA VAL A 125 2.21 -6.32 -5.16
C VAL A 125 1.05 -5.92 -4.27
N ILE A 126 -0.10 -5.62 -4.88
CA ILE A 126 -1.40 -5.59 -4.22
C ILE A 126 -2.19 -6.75 -4.82
N ASP A 127 -2.52 -7.75 -4.02
CA ASP A 127 -3.28 -8.93 -4.47
C ASP A 127 -4.64 -8.98 -3.79
N GLN A 128 -5.71 -8.84 -4.57
CA GLN A 128 -7.08 -9.03 -4.08
C GLN A 128 -7.55 -10.45 -4.40
N PRO A 129 -7.55 -11.36 -3.41
CA PRO A 129 -7.69 -12.79 -3.66
C PRO A 129 -9.09 -13.21 -4.14
N ILE A 130 -10.14 -12.48 -3.78
CA ILE A 130 -11.53 -12.87 -4.07
C ILE A 130 -11.92 -12.48 -5.49
N LEU A 131 -11.55 -11.27 -5.92
CA LEU A 131 -11.81 -10.78 -7.28
C LEU A 131 -10.80 -11.31 -8.29
N GLY A 132 -9.69 -11.86 -7.82
CA GLY A 132 -8.62 -12.37 -8.69
C GLY A 132 -7.85 -11.24 -9.38
N GLU A 133 -7.70 -10.12 -8.70
CA GLU A 133 -7.00 -8.94 -9.20
C GLU A 133 -5.61 -8.83 -8.55
N ARG A 134 -4.58 -8.63 -9.37
CA ARG A 134 -3.20 -8.45 -8.89
C ARG A 134 -2.55 -7.29 -9.60
N TRP A 135 -2.20 -6.26 -8.84
CA TRP A 135 -1.36 -5.17 -9.30
C TRP A 135 0.10 -5.49 -8.98
N LEU A 136 0.97 -5.30 -9.96
CA LEU A 136 2.40 -5.45 -9.82
C LEU A 136 3.06 -4.16 -10.29
N GLY A 137 3.78 -3.51 -9.38
CA GLY A 137 4.62 -2.33 -9.64
C GLY A 137 6.09 -2.64 -9.40
N VAL A 138 6.95 -2.15 -10.28
CA VAL A 138 8.41 -2.26 -10.15
C VAL A 138 9.01 -0.91 -10.51
N THR A 139 9.95 -0.43 -9.72
CA THR A 139 10.61 0.86 -9.97
C THR A 139 11.14 0.95 -11.40
N GLY A 140 10.73 2.02 -12.11
CA GLY A 140 11.13 2.26 -13.50
C GLY A 140 10.37 1.43 -14.55
N GLN A 141 9.39 0.63 -14.14
CA GLN A 141 8.55 -0.15 -15.05
C GLN A 141 7.08 0.27 -14.96
N GLN A 142 6.32 -0.03 -16.01
CA GLN A 142 4.87 0.20 -16.04
C GLN A 142 4.14 -0.78 -15.14
N THR A 143 3.29 -0.27 -14.23
CA THR A 143 2.42 -1.09 -13.39
C THR A 143 1.41 -1.87 -14.22
N THR A 144 1.16 -3.12 -13.83
CA THR A 144 0.19 -3.98 -14.49
C THR A 144 -0.89 -4.47 -13.51
N LEU A 145 -2.11 -4.62 -14.01
CA LEU A 145 -3.20 -5.39 -13.40
C LEU A 145 -3.36 -6.70 -14.17
N ASN A 146 -3.13 -7.83 -13.52
CA ASN A 146 -3.18 -9.16 -14.15
C ASN A 146 -2.37 -9.21 -15.47
N GLY A 147 -1.17 -8.61 -15.46
CA GLY A 147 -0.27 -8.56 -16.60
C GLY A 147 -0.63 -7.53 -17.68
N LYS A 148 -1.72 -6.77 -17.52
CA LYS A 148 -2.11 -5.71 -18.46
C LYS A 148 -1.73 -4.33 -17.89
N PRO A 149 -1.09 -3.44 -18.66
CA PRO A 149 -0.74 -2.11 -18.20
C PRO A 149 -1.94 -1.34 -17.68
N VAL A 150 -1.77 -0.63 -16.55
CA VAL A 150 -2.74 0.30 -16.00
C VAL A 150 -2.11 1.68 -15.82
N HIS A 151 -2.94 2.71 -15.81
CA HIS A 151 -2.50 4.08 -15.70
C HIS A 151 -3.42 4.86 -14.75
N THR A 152 -2.81 5.74 -13.98
CA THR A 152 -3.54 6.79 -13.27
C THR A 152 -4.21 7.74 -14.25
N ARG A 153 -5.05 8.63 -13.75
CA ARG A 153 -5.69 9.66 -14.57
C ARG A 153 -5.23 11.06 -14.18
N ARG A 154 -5.34 12.00 -15.11
CA ARG A 154 -5.10 13.41 -14.83
C ARG A 154 -6.19 14.01 -13.96
N CYS A 155 -5.78 14.74 -12.94
CA CYS A 155 -6.64 15.56 -12.08
C CYS A 155 -6.36 17.04 -12.39
N ARG A 156 -7.28 17.73 -13.10
CA ARG A 156 -7.04 19.11 -13.53
C ARG A 156 -7.05 20.10 -12.36
N GLU A 157 -7.94 19.88 -11.38
CA GLU A 157 -8.16 20.75 -10.23
C GLU A 157 -8.72 19.93 -9.06
N LEU A 158 -8.44 20.34 -7.83
CA LEU A 158 -8.83 19.59 -6.63
C LEU A 158 -10.35 19.51 -6.46
N ASN A 159 -11.11 20.54 -6.83
CA ASN A 159 -12.56 20.59 -6.62
C ASN A 159 -13.34 19.56 -7.42
N GLY A 160 -12.70 18.86 -8.37
CA GLY A 160 -13.28 17.75 -9.14
C GLY A 160 -12.71 16.39 -8.76
N ALA A 161 -11.76 16.35 -7.82
CA ALA A 161 -11.05 15.13 -7.44
C ALA A 161 -11.94 14.15 -6.66
N VAL A 162 -11.75 12.88 -6.92
CA VAL A 162 -12.22 11.78 -6.05
C VAL A 162 -11.18 11.58 -4.97
N LEU A 163 -11.52 11.93 -3.73
CA LEU A 163 -10.68 11.73 -2.54
C LEU A 163 -11.09 10.44 -1.85
N ALA A 164 -10.14 9.59 -1.52
CA ALA A 164 -10.37 8.37 -0.75
C ALA A 164 -9.57 8.36 0.56
N THR A 165 -10.14 7.71 1.57
CA THR A 165 -9.49 7.38 2.84
C THR A 165 -10.14 6.12 3.42
N THR A 166 -9.40 5.36 4.22
CA THR A 166 -9.96 4.21 4.95
C THR A 166 -11.02 4.66 5.95
N GLY A 167 -10.78 5.76 6.65
CA GLY A 167 -11.83 6.35 7.49
C GLY A 167 -11.32 7.41 8.46
N PRO A 168 -12.18 8.36 8.82
CA PRO A 168 -11.80 9.48 9.69
C PRO A 168 -11.43 9.05 11.12
N HIS A 169 -11.82 7.85 11.53
CA HIS A 169 -11.53 7.30 12.86
C HIS A 169 -10.09 6.78 13.02
N TYR A 170 -9.32 6.75 11.94
CA TYR A 170 -7.88 6.45 11.95
C TYR A 170 -7.02 7.69 12.15
N PHE A 171 -7.60 8.88 12.06
CA PHE A 171 -6.91 10.14 12.32
C PHE A 171 -7.04 10.53 13.80
N ASP A 172 -5.97 11.07 14.38
CA ASP A 172 -6.10 11.85 15.61
C ASP A 172 -6.79 13.22 15.33
N ASP A 173 -7.08 14.00 16.36
CA ASP A 173 -7.81 15.27 16.22
C ASP A 173 -7.09 16.23 15.24
N HIS A 174 -5.76 16.31 15.31
CA HIS A 174 -4.96 17.20 14.48
C HIS A 174 -4.89 16.70 13.02
N GLN A 175 -4.62 15.42 12.81
CA GLN A 175 -4.65 14.79 11.50
C GLN A 175 -6.02 14.91 10.84
N GLY A 176 -7.09 14.77 11.63
CA GLY A 176 -8.47 14.96 11.17
C GLY A 176 -8.74 16.38 10.65
N GLU A 177 -8.20 17.41 11.32
CA GLU A 177 -8.31 18.81 10.87
C GLU A 177 -7.61 19.02 9.52
N HIS A 178 -6.40 18.51 9.36
CA HIS A 178 -5.65 18.56 8.09
C HIS A 178 -6.39 17.84 6.96
N PHE A 179 -6.86 16.60 7.22
CA PHE A 179 -7.64 15.86 6.25
C PHE A 179 -8.92 16.60 5.84
N MET A 180 -9.64 17.18 6.79
CA MET A 180 -10.86 17.95 6.50
C MET A 180 -10.58 19.23 5.71
N ALA A 181 -9.41 19.86 5.91
CA ALA A 181 -8.99 21.01 5.10
C ALA A 181 -8.75 20.59 3.63
N LEU A 182 -8.09 19.45 3.39
CA LEU A 182 -7.97 18.88 2.05
C LEU A 182 -9.34 18.51 1.47
N ALA A 183 -10.18 17.84 2.25
CA ALA A 183 -11.52 17.43 1.83
C ALA A 183 -12.40 18.61 1.42
N ALA A 184 -12.27 19.76 2.09
CA ALA A 184 -12.99 20.99 1.75
C ALA A 184 -12.56 21.58 0.38
N ARG A 185 -11.37 21.21 -0.13
CA ARG A 185 -10.86 21.63 -1.44
C ARG A 185 -11.22 20.66 -2.58
N THR A 186 -11.75 19.47 -2.22
CA THR A 186 -12.19 18.44 -3.18
C THR A 186 -13.72 18.41 -3.30
N ASP A 187 -14.25 17.57 -4.19
CA ASP A 187 -15.68 17.35 -4.28
C ASP A 187 -16.15 16.37 -3.19
N HIS A 188 -16.70 16.90 -2.09
CA HIS A 188 -17.19 16.09 -0.98
C HIS A 188 -18.26 15.05 -1.37
N LYS A 189 -18.92 15.19 -2.52
CA LYS A 189 -19.85 14.19 -3.07
C LYS A 189 -19.15 13.02 -3.75
N ARG A 190 -17.84 13.14 -3.98
CA ARG A 190 -16.98 12.11 -4.56
C ARG A 190 -15.97 11.56 -3.57
N MET A 191 -16.21 11.75 -2.28
CA MET A 191 -15.38 11.14 -1.24
C MET A 191 -15.72 9.67 -1.08
N VAL A 192 -14.69 8.82 -1.06
CA VAL A 192 -14.78 7.38 -0.82
C VAL A 192 -14.19 7.07 0.55
N MET A 193 -14.94 6.32 1.37
CA MET A 193 -14.49 5.85 2.69
C MET A 193 -14.49 4.33 2.74
N GLY A 194 -13.49 3.77 3.39
CA GLY A 194 -13.18 2.34 3.38
C GLY A 194 -12.41 1.96 2.13
N GLY A 195 -11.67 0.87 2.19
CA GLY A 195 -10.99 0.31 1.02
C GLY A 195 -9.50 0.04 1.23
N ASP A 196 -8.92 0.56 2.29
CA ASP A 196 -7.54 0.24 2.67
C ASP A 196 -6.61 0.25 1.43
N CYS A 197 -5.76 -0.73 1.20
CA CYS A 197 -4.91 -0.81 0.00
C CYS A 197 -5.67 -0.81 -1.32
N TYR A 198 -6.94 -1.24 -1.33
CA TYR A 198 -7.72 -1.27 -2.56
C TYR A 198 -8.02 0.12 -3.13
N ASN A 199 -8.01 1.18 -2.29
CA ASN A 199 -8.07 2.57 -2.74
C ASN A 199 -6.88 2.94 -3.64
N TYR A 200 -5.68 2.49 -3.27
CA TYR A 200 -4.45 2.72 -4.03
C TYR A 200 -4.44 1.92 -5.35
N ALA A 201 -4.97 0.70 -5.33
CA ALA A 201 -5.18 -0.10 -6.53
C ALA A 201 -6.15 0.59 -7.51
N MET A 202 -7.23 1.17 -6.99
CA MET A 202 -8.18 1.96 -7.79
C MET A 202 -7.56 3.27 -8.29
N LEU A 203 -6.70 3.92 -7.51
CA LEU A 203 -5.93 5.09 -7.94
C LEU A 203 -4.97 4.73 -9.08
N ALA A 204 -4.20 3.64 -8.95
CA ALA A 204 -3.29 3.15 -9.99
C ALA A 204 -4.04 2.77 -11.27
N SER A 205 -5.32 2.40 -11.17
CA SER A 205 -6.20 2.07 -12.31
C SER A 205 -7.01 3.26 -12.85
N GLY A 206 -6.80 4.48 -12.32
CA GLY A 206 -7.40 5.72 -12.82
C GLY A 206 -8.84 5.98 -12.35
N HIS A 207 -9.29 5.35 -11.27
CA HIS A 207 -10.63 5.51 -10.72
C HIS A 207 -10.71 6.48 -9.54
N VAL A 208 -9.63 6.62 -8.78
CA VAL A 208 -9.45 7.55 -7.65
C VAL A 208 -8.36 8.55 -8.00
N ASP A 209 -8.47 9.79 -7.54
CA ASP A 209 -7.50 10.84 -7.83
C ASP A 209 -6.50 11.05 -6.69
N ILE A 210 -6.98 10.96 -5.45
CA ILE A 210 -6.19 11.23 -4.23
C ILE A 210 -6.56 10.18 -3.18
N VAL A 211 -5.55 9.59 -2.54
CA VAL A 211 -5.71 8.85 -1.28
C VAL A 211 -4.90 9.59 -0.21
N CYS A 212 -5.51 9.82 0.96
CA CYS A 212 -4.87 10.49 2.08
C CYS A 212 -5.12 9.70 3.35
N GLU A 213 -4.02 9.26 3.99
CA GLU A 213 -4.03 8.38 5.16
C GLU A 213 -3.02 8.87 6.20
N ALA A 214 -3.21 8.43 7.45
CA ALA A 214 -2.24 8.61 8.52
C ALA A 214 -2.17 7.38 9.43
N GLY A 215 -1.04 7.23 10.13
CA GLY A 215 -0.84 6.12 11.06
C GLY A 215 -0.49 4.79 10.40
N LEU A 216 -0.24 4.78 9.10
CA LEU A 216 0.18 3.58 8.36
C LEU A 216 1.54 3.08 8.87
N LYS A 217 1.69 1.76 8.89
CA LYS A 217 2.97 1.10 9.17
C LYS A 217 3.68 0.78 7.86
N LEU A 218 4.94 0.37 7.95
CA LEU A 218 5.72 0.03 6.76
C LEU A 218 5.03 -1.03 5.90
N TYR A 219 4.40 -2.03 6.50
CA TYR A 219 3.73 -3.10 5.77
C TYR A 219 2.43 -2.64 5.08
N ASP A 220 1.80 -1.54 5.54
CA ASP A 220 0.60 -0.98 4.92
C ASP A 220 0.93 -0.17 3.64
N PHE A 221 2.11 0.48 3.56
CA PHE A 221 2.40 1.39 2.45
C PHE A 221 3.54 0.97 1.50
N ALA A 222 4.48 0.13 1.96
CA ALA A 222 5.68 -0.16 1.16
C ALA A 222 5.36 -0.75 -0.23
N ALA A 223 4.36 -1.64 -0.32
CA ALA A 223 3.96 -2.24 -1.60
C ALA A 223 3.25 -1.25 -2.52
N LEU A 224 2.60 -0.24 -1.95
CA LEU A 224 1.78 0.72 -2.69
C LEU A 224 2.64 1.68 -3.52
N VAL A 225 3.83 2.05 -3.01
CA VAL A 225 4.73 3.02 -3.65
C VAL A 225 5.06 2.62 -5.09
N PRO A 226 5.71 1.47 -5.38
CA PRO A 226 6.05 1.11 -6.75
C PRO A 226 4.81 0.82 -7.61
N VAL A 227 3.68 0.42 -7.03
CA VAL A 227 2.42 0.21 -7.76
C VAL A 227 1.84 1.53 -8.27
N VAL A 228 1.76 2.54 -7.42
CA VAL A 228 1.20 3.85 -7.77
C VAL A 228 2.14 4.59 -8.72
N GLU A 229 3.45 4.62 -8.42
CA GLU A 229 4.43 5.34 -9.24
C GLU A 229 4.59 4.72 -10.63
N GLY A 230 4.63 3.40 -10.73
CA GLY A 230 4.68 2.70 -12.01
C GLY A 230 3.42 2.90 -12.86
N ALA A 231 2.27 3.25 -12.25
CA ALA A 231 1.07 3.62 -12.98
C ALA A 231 1.06 5.09 -13.46
N GLY A 232 2.06 5.88 -13.07
CA GLY A 232 2.20 7.30 -13.44
C GLY A 232 1.73 8.28 -12.36
N GLY A 233 1.39 7.79 -11.17
CA GLY A 233 1.09 8.59 -9.99
C GLY A 233 2.34 8.97 -9.17
N SER A 234 2.12 9.47 -7.96
CA SER A 234 3.17 9.68 -6.96
C SER A 234 2.69 9.34 -5.57
N MET A 235 3.63 8.92 -4.70
CA MET A 235 3.40 8.76 -3.29
C MET A 235 4.43 9.55 -2.47
N SER A 236 3.96 10.17 -1.40
CA SER A 236 4.80 10.97 -0.49
C SER A 236 4.22 10.98 0.92
N ASP A 237 4.96 11.52 1.87
CA ASP A 237 4.38 11.97 3.13
C ASP A 237 3.54 13.25 2.94
N TRP A 238 2.95 13.76 4.02
CA TRP A 238 2.13 14.99 3.98
C TRP A 238 2.94 16.27 3.74
N ASN A 239 4.27 16.21 3.78
CA ASN A 239 5.17 17.31 3.41
C ASN A 239 5.62 17.25 1.95
N GLY A 240 5.28 16.17 1.24
CA GLY A 240 5.71 15.92 -0.13
C GLY A 240 7.08 15.24 -0.24
N ASP A 241 7.61 14.69 0.85
CA ASP A 241 8.87 13.97 0.85
C ASP A 241 8.66 12.47 0.51
N PRO A 242 9.61 11.82 -0.20
CA PRO A 242 9.50 10.42 -0.59
C PRO A 242 9.36 9.47 0.61
N LEU A 243 8.54 8.42 0.46
CA LEU A 243 8.36 7.38 1.46
C LEU A 243 9.53 6.38 1.48
N HIS A 244 9.94 5.98 2.68
CA HIS A 244 10.98 4.99 2.93
C HIS A 244 10.70 4.22 4.24
N ALA A 245 11.57 3.28 4.60
CA ALA A 245 11.35 2.38 5.75
C ALA A 245 11.07 3.11 7.09
N ASP A 246 11.63 4.32 7.28
CA ASP A 246 11.50 5.10 8.52
C ASP A 246 10.45 6.23 8.41
N SER A 247 9.60 6.24 7.38
CA SER A 247 8.51 7.23 7.24
C SER A 247 7.50 7.07 8.36
N ASP A 248 6.89 8.17 8.79
CA ASP A 248 6.05 8.25 9.98
C ASP A 248 4.61 7.73 9.79
N GLY A 249 4.28 7.29 8.58
CA GLY A 249 2.96 6.75 8.23
C GLY A 249 1.91 7.77 7.82
N HIS A 250 2.29 9.04 7.64
CA HIS A 250 1.47 10.00 6.91
C HIS A 250 1.66 9.79 5.41
N VAL A 251 0.60 9.46 4.70
CA VAL A 251 0.69 9.07 3.29
C VAL A 251 -0.28 9.83 2.41
N ILE A 252 0.22 10.35 1.30
CA ILE A 252 -0.54 10.88 0.17
C ILE A 252 -0.20 10.03 -1.05
N ALA A 253 -1.22 9.55 -1.75
CA ALA A 253 -1.07 9.02 -3.10
C ALA A 253 -1.86 9.88 -4.08
N LEU A 254 -1.24 10.23 -5.20
CA LEU A 254 -1.81 11.09 -6.23
C LEU A 254 -1.83 10.39 -7.58
N GLY A 255 -2.98 10.38 -8.25
CA GLY A 255 -3.08 9.93 -9.64
C GLY A 255 -2.41 10.91 -10.62
N ASP A 256 -2.40 12.20 -10.31
CA ASP A 256 -1.71 13.24 -11.07
C ASP A 256 -0.63 13.92 -10.19
N PRO A 257 0.66 13.61 -10.38
CA PRO A 257 1.74 14.20 -9.60
C PRO A 257 1.80 15.73 -9.66
N ALA A 258 1.19 16.36 -10.68
CA ALA A 258 1.12 17.80 -10.79
C ALA A 258 0.27 18.46 -9.69
N ARG A 259 -0.47 17.68 -8.91
CA ARG A 259 -1.32 18.16 -7.80
C ARG A 259 -0.61 18.12 -6.44
N LEU A 260 0.64 17.68 -6.37
CA LEU A 260 1.36 17.53 -5.10
C LEU A 260 1.39 18.83 -4.29
N ASP A 261 1.84 19.91 -4.90
CA ASP A 261 1.94 21.19 -4.19
C ASP A 261 0.56 21.68 -3.70
N ASP A 262 -0.50 21.50 -4.52
CA ASP A 262 -1.88 21.89 -4.16
C ASP A 262 -2.42 21.07 -2.97
N VAL A 263 -2.08 19.77 -2.91
CA VAL A 263 -2.52 18.87 -1.82
C VAL A 263 -1.73 19.13 -0.55
N VAL A 264 -0.41 19.30 -0.63
CA VAL A 264 0.44 19.65 0.51
C VAL A 264 0.01 21.00 1.10
N GLU A 265 -0.27 22.01 0.27
CA GLU A 265 -0.81 23.31 0.72
C GLU A 265 -2.17 23.16 1.40
N ALA A 266 -3.04 22.27 0.87
CA ALA A 266 -4.36 22.03 1.45
C ALA A 266 -4.30 21.33 2.80
N LEU A 267 -3.32 20.43 3.00
CA LEU A 267 -3.06 19.76 4.28
C LEU A 267 -2.37 20.67 5.30
N ALA A 268 -1.56 21.65 4.85
CA ALA A 268 -0.92 22.62 5.72
C ALA A 268 -1.98 23.61 6.26
N CYS A 269 -2.76 23.22 7.28
CA CYS A 269 -3.73 24.11 7.93
C CYS A 269 -3.04 25.42 8.37
N THR A 270 -3.33 26.51 7.69
CA THR A 270 -3.02 27.86 8.18
C THR A 270 -4.17 28.29 9.10
N HIS A 271 -3.92 28.25 10.40
CA HIS A 271 -4.73 28.99 11.40
C HIS A 271 -4.43 30.46 11.35
#